data_67e15c570e47978bd1cbbe4a6ab78068
#
_entry.id   67e15c570e47978bd1cbbe4a6ab78068
#
_cell.length_a   1.000
_cell.length_b   1.000
_cell.length_c   1.000
_cell.angle_alpha   90.00
_cell.angle_beta   90.00
_cell.angle_gamma   90.00
#
_symmetry.space_group_name_H-M   'P 1'
#
loop_
_entity.id
_entity.type
_entity.pdbx_description
1 polymer ?
#
loop_
_entity_poly.entity_id
_entity_poly.type
_entity_poly.pdbx_seq_one_letter_code
_entity_poly.pdbx_strand_id
1 'polypeptide(L)'
;MKAYGVDEVNTCRYDRKAMSQPRGSKLKPLTCGLILVALLLATYVVMAESGFDERSQRKIGKSPGSCELNRDGYIRQPANAFTSLAIVVPGLIILHRIENLPSQTFTTYERRTNSPYCEKTFEVGFYAISVIMVGMGSFYAHGSMMVFSAHFDRIAMAVWILIPITYALVRAFSLGRLHHLMICASASVICAWSMITIDKFGVVDLYFILIPIWVVLEIIAYLRNGAGIDYNIIIAAGLFILAYGARSLGGKGDATCLPESLFQWHGLWHILCAFIIWFVWLHMTEFKPHSEADEDSESDEESE
;
A
#
# COMPACT_ATOMS: atom_id res chain seq x y z
N MET A 1 16.23 26.95 -29.37
CA MET A 1 15.16 26.53 -28.42
C MET A 1 14.33 25.46 -29.12
N LYS A 2 14.67 24.18 -28.94
CA LYS A 2 13.83 23.05 -29.38
C LYS A 2 12.83 22.77 -28.28
N ALA A 3 11.53 22.82 -28.62
CA ALA A 3 10.45 22.44 -27.74
C ALA A 3 10.60 20.94 -27.43
N TYR A 4 10.89 20.60 -26.19
CA TYR A 4 10.78 19.21 -25.70
C TYR A 4 9.30 18.84 -25.76
N GLY A 5 8.96 17.96 -26.69
CA GLY A 5 7.69 17.29 -26.70
C GLY A 5 7.54 16.54 -25.37
N VAL A 6 6.38 16.71 -24.76
CA VAL A 6 5.95 15.89 -23.61
C VAL A 6 5.65 14.50 -24.18
N ASP A 7 6.71 13.68 -24.33
CA ASP A 7 6.55 12.30 -24.73
C ASP A 7 5.76 11.55 -23.62
N GLU A 8 4.75 10.84 -24.08
CA GLU A 8 3.85 10.03 -23.28
C GLU A 8 4.61 9.24 -22.21
N VAL A 9 4.29 9.51 -20.96
CA VAL A 9 4.78 8.75 -19.79
C VAL A 9 4.48 7.28 -20.05
N ASN A 10 5.51 6.53 -20.44
CA ASN A 10 5.43 5.09 -20.73
C ASN A 10 5.25 4.28 -19.44
N THR A 11 4.09 4.42 -18.82
CA THR A 11 3.60 3.49 -17.82
C THR A 11 3.33 2.15 -18.51
N CYS A 12 4.04 1.10 -18.16
CA CYS A 12 3.89 -0.28 -18.67
C CYS A 12 3.46 -0.33 -20.15
N ARG A 13 4.40 -0.41 -21.10
CA ARG A 13 4.11 -0.40 -22.56
C ARG A 13 3.04 -1.44 -22.89
N TYR A 14 1.86 -0.97 -23.24
CA TYR A 14 0.66 -1.76 -23.48
C TYR A 14 0.59 -2.13 -24.98
N ASP A 15 0.95 -3.35 -25.33
CA ASP A 15 0.72 -3.87 -26.68
C ASP A 15 -0.75 -4.33 -26.81
N ARG A 16 -1.58 -3.50 -27.52
CA ARG A 16 -3.02 -3.79 -27.75
C ARG A 16 -3.29 -5.05 -28.57
N LYS A 17 -2.27 -5.64 -29.22
CA LYS A 17 -2.46 -6.82 -30.09
C LYS A 17 -2.60 -8.15 -29.33
N ALA A 18 -2.22 -8.19 -28.04
CA ALA A 18 -2.29 -9.41 -27.22
C ALA A 18 -3.70 -9.76 -26.68
N MET A 19 -4.75 -9.00 -27.02
CA MET A 19 -6.08 -9.09 -26.39
C MET A 19 -7.05 -10.12 -26.96
N SER A 20 -6.67 -11.04 -27.84
CA SER A 20 -7.60 -11.94 -28.53
C SER A 20 -7.66 -13.38 -28.02
N GLN A 21 -7.36 -13.65 -26.76
CA GLN A 21 -7.58 -14.97 -26.17
C GLN A 21 -8.97 -15.08 -25.54
N PRO A 22 -9.77 -16.14 -25.84
CA PRO A 22 -11.08 -16.33 -25.25
C PRO A 22 -10.97 -16.57 -23.74
N ARG A 23 -11.59 -15.68 -22.97
CA ARG A 23 -11.61 -15.72 -21.50
C ARG A 23 -12.59 -16.80 -21.03
N GLY A 24 -12.06 -17.89 -20.49
CA GLY A 24 -12.86 -18.77 -19.64
C GLY A 24 -13.45 -18.00 -18.45
N SER A 25 -14.61 -18.43 -17.95
CA SER A 25 -15.42 -17.79 -16.89
C SER A 25 -14.76 -17.83 -15.50
N LYS A 26 -13.55 -17.28 -15.38
CA LYS A 26 -12.91 -17.06 -14.05
C LYS A 26 -13.47 -15.78 -13.43
N LEU A 27 -13.78 -15.81 -12.14
CA LEU A 27 -14.15 -14.62 -11.38
C LEU A 27 -13.11 -13.52 -11.62
N LYS A 28 -13.59 -12.32 -11.93
CA LYS A 28 -12.72 -11.17 -12.18
C LYS A 28 -12.04 -10.71 -10.87
N PRO A 29 -10.78 -10.27 -10.90
CA PRO A 29 -10.06 -9.82 -9.70
C PRO A 29 -10.83 -8.75 -8.92
N LEU A 30 -11.40 -7.76 -9.58
CA LEU A 30 -12.24 -6.75 -8.93
C LEU A 30 -13.45 -7.38 -8.22
N THR A 31 -14.13 -8.35 -8.83
CA THR A 31 -15.26 -9.04 -8.20
C THR A 31 -14.83 -9.76 -6.92
N CYS A 32 -13.66 -10.42 -6.94
CA CYS A 32 -13.09 -11.05 -5.75
C CYS A 32 -12.81 -10.02 -4.65
N GLY A 33 -12.25 -8.85 -5.00
CA GLY A 33 -12.02 -7.76 -4.06
C GLY A 33 -13.30 -7.21 -3.45
N LEU A 34 -14.34 -7.01 -4.27
CA LEU A 34 -15.65 -6.53 -3.78
C LEU A 34 -16.32 -7.56 -2.87
N ILE A 35 -16.24 -8.85 -3.20
CA ILE A 35 -16.74 -9.94 -2.34
C ILE A 35 -15.99 -9.93 -1.00
N LEU A 36 -14.66 -9.79 -1.02
CA LEU A 36 -13.84 -9.71 0.20
C LEU A 36 -14.30 -8.55 1.08
N VAL A 37 -14.44 -7.35 0.51
CA VAL A 37 -14.91 -6.17 1.26
C VAL A 37 -16.30 -6.40 1.83
N ALA A 38 -17.24 -6.95 1.03
CA ALA A 38 -18.60 -7.25 1.49
C ALA A 38 -18.62 -8.27 2.64
N LEU A 39 -17.80 -9.33 2.56
CA LEU A 39 -17.67 -10.32 3.62
C LEU A 39 -17.08 -9.72 4.91
N LEU A 40 -16.05 -8.87 4.79
CA LEU A 40 -15.49 -8.18 5.94
C LEU A 40 -16.51 -7.24 6.57
N LEU A 41 -17.26 -6.45 5.79
CA LEU A 41 -18.31 -5.58 6.32
C LEU A 41 -19.45 -6.40 7.00
N ALA A 42 -19.88 -7.51 6.39
CA ALA A 42 -20.87 -8.39 6.99
C ALA A 42 -20.38 -8.98 8.33
N THR A 43 -19.12 -9.44 8.39
CA THR A 43 -18.49 -9.92 9.62
C THR A 43 -18.45 -8.83 10.68
N TYR A 44 -18.12 -7.59 10.29
CA TYR A 44 -18.14 -6.46 11.20
C TYR A 44 -19.54 -6.22 11.80
N VAL A 45 -20.59 -6.24 10.97
CA VAL A 45 -21.98 -6.05 11.42
C VAL A 45 -22.37 -7.13 12.42
N VAL A 46 -22.07 -8.41 12.13
CA VAL A 46 -22.34 -9.52 13.06
C VAL A 46 -21.62 -9.33 14.40
N MET A 47 -20.35 -8.88 14.37
CA MET A 47 -19.61 -8.56 15.59
C MET A 47 -20.23 -7.38 16.36
N ALA A 48 -20.72 -6.37 15.67
CA ALA A 48 -21.35 -5.20 16.28
C ALA A 48 -22.71 -5.57 16.91
N GLU A 49 -23.50 -6.43 16.26
CA GLU A 49 -24.78 -6.93 16.78
C GLU A 49 -24.60 -7.85 18.00
N SER A 50 -23.53 -8.65 18.05
CA SER A 50 -23.22 -9.47 19.21
C SER A 50 -22.74 -8.67 20.43
N GLY A 51 -22.54 -7.38 20.25
CA GLY A 51 -21.96 -6.48 21.24
C GLY A 51 -20.43 -6.62 21.32
N PHE A 52 -19.73 -5.50 21.35
CA PHE A 52 -18.28 -5.51 21.55
C PHE A 52 -17.98 -5.85 23.02
N ASP A 53 -17.26 -6.96 23.26
CA ASP A 53 -16.90 -7.39 24.61
C ASP A 53 -16.11 -6.30 25.35
N GLU A 54 -16.66 -5.78 26.44
CA GLU A 54 -16.03 -4.73 27.23
C GLU A 54 -14.64 -5.13 27.78
N ARG A 55 -14.40 -6.43 28.01
CA ARG A 55 -13.10 -6.92 28.49
C ARG A 55 -12.01 -6.86 27.44
N SER A 56 -12.39 -6.93 26.17
CA SER A 56 -11.48 -6.85 25.02
C SER A 56 -11.35 -5.45 24.44
N GLN A 57 -12.02 -4.44 25.04
CA GLN A 57 -11.89 -3.06 24.64
C GLN A 57 -10.54 -2.48 25.06
N ARG A 58 -9.97 -1.64 24.19
CA ARG A 58 -8.82 -0.82 24.58
C ARG A 58 -9.21 0.04 25.77
N LYS A 59 -8.45 -0.04 26.86
CA LYS A 59 -8.64 0.85 28.01
C LYS A 59 -8.49 2.29 27.53
N ILE A 60 -9.63 2.96 27.45
CA ILE A 60 -9.74 4.38 27.10
C ILE A 60 -8.83 5.14 28.06
N GLY A 61 -7.75 5.74 27.59
CA GLY A 61 -6.87 6.59 28.39
C GLY A 61 -5.41 6.21 28.48
N LYS A 62 -4.94 5.05 27.98
CA LYS A 62 -3.53 4.63 28.01
C LYS A 62 -2.80 4.64 26.66
N SER A 63 -3.51 4.84 25.55
CA SER A 63 -2.89 5.05 24.23
C SER A 63 -3.05 6.51 23.83
N PRO A 64 -2.10 7.13 23.16
CA PRO A 64 -2.35 8.38 22.44
C PRO A 64 -3.39 8.07 21.37
N GLY A 65 -4.65 8.07 21.77
CA GLY A 65 -5.78 7.80 20.91
C GLY A 65 -6.03 8.97 19.98
N SER A 66 -6.72 8.73 18.88
CA SER A 66 -7.24 9.79 18.04
C SER A 66 -8.14 10.71 18.86
N CYS A 67 -8.23 11.97 18.44
CA CYS A 67 -9.04 12.99 19.08
C CYS A 67 -10.53 12.64 19.14
N GLU A 68 -11.04 11.90 18.13
CA GLU A 68 -12.45 11.59 17.99
C GLU A 68 -13.05 10.91 19.22
N LEU A 69 -14.21 11.40 19.65
CA LEU A 69 -14.96 10.85 20.78
C LEU A 69 -15.44 9.42 20.45
N ASN A 70 -15.22 8.51 21.39
CA ASN A 70 -15.84 7.19 21.32
C ASN A 70 -17.33 7.29 21.64
N ARG A 71 -18.17 6.89 20.70
CA ARG A 71 -19.63 6.89 20.82
C ARG A 71 -20.13 5.50 21.15
N ASP A 72 -21.28 5.41 21.77
CA ASP A 72 -22.01 4.16 21.90
C ASP A 72 -22.64 3.76 20.57
N GLY A 73 -22.76 2.46 20.32
CA GLY A 73 -23.38 1.91 19.11
C GLY A 73 -22.45 1.10 18.23
N TYR A 74 -22.88 0.87 16.99
CA TYR A 74 -22.18 -0.01 16.03
C TYR A 74 -20.82 0.53 15.57
N ILE A 75 -20.62 1.85 15.53
CA ILE A 75 -19.37 2.47 15.10
C ILE A 75 -18.96 3.51 16.14
N ARG A 76 -17.84 3.25 16.82
CA ARG A 76 -17.41 4.09 17.95
C ARG A 76 -16.74 5.39 17.56
N GLN A 77 -15.94 5.39 16.49
CA GLN A 77 -15.28 6.56 15.95
C GLN A 77 -15.65 6.70 14.45
N PRO A 78 -16.86 7.21 14.13
CA PRO A 78 -17.39 7.17 12.77
C PRO A 78 -16.56 7.96 11.76
N ALA A 79 -16.04 9.14 12.11
CA ALA A 79 -15.25 9.94 11.16
C ALA A 79 -13.95 9.19 10.78
N ASN A 80 -13.23 8.65 11.75
CA ASN A 80 -12.01 7.87 11.49
C ASN A 80 -12.31 6.54 10.80
N ALA A 81 -13.39 5.85 11.21
CA ALA A 81 -13.78 4.58 10.60
C ALA A 81 -14.14 4.76 9.11
N PHE A 82 -15.02 5.70 8.78
CA PHE A 82 -15.42 5.89 7.38
C PHE A 82 -14.31 6.44 6.50
N THR A 83 -13.47 7.34 7.01
CA THR A 83 -12.33 7.86 6.23
C THR A 83 -11.28 6.79 5.95
N SER A 84 -11.15 5.76 6.79
CA SER A 84 -10.23 4.64 6.51
C SER A 84 -10.64 3.82 5.28
N LEU A 85 -11.92 3.82 4.90
CA LEU A 85 -12.39 3.17 3.68
C LEU A 85 -11.83 3.84 2.40
N ALA A 86 -11.33 5.07 2.47
CA ALA A 86 -10.60 5.69 1.37
C ALA A 86 -9.38 4.85 0.96
N ILE A 87 -8.75 4.15 1.90
CA ILE A 87 -7.60 3.26 1.64
C ILE A 87 -8.02 2.01 0.84
N VAL A 88 -9.26 1.56 0.95
CA VAL A 88 -9.77 0.41 0.17
C VAL A 88 -9.81 0.74 -1.33
N VAL A 89 -10.07 2.01 -1.68
CA VAL A 89 -10.28 2.45 -3.06
C VAL A 89 -9.08 2.14 -3.98
N PRO A 90 -7.82 2.55 -3.67
CA PRO A 90 -6.69 2.20 -4.51
C PRO A 90 -6.53 0.68 -4.67
N GLY A 91 -6.77 -0.13 -3.64
CA GLY A 91 -6.75 -1.59 -3.75
C GLY A 91 -7.75 -2.12 -4.78
N LEU A 92 -8.99 -1.64 -4.77
CA LEU A 92 -10.02 -2.01 -5.75
C LEU A 92 -9.67 -1.53 -7.16
N ILE A 93 -9.11 -0.31 -7.31
CA ILE A 93 -8.68 0.21 -8.62
C ILE A 93 -7.54 -0.65 -9.18
N ILE A 94 -6.58 -1.06 -8.36
CA ILE A 94 -5.49 -1.94 -8.77
C ILE A 94 -6.05 -3.30 -9.23
N LEU A 95 -6.97 -3.91 -8.48
CA LEU A 95 -7.63 -5.16 -8.89
C LEU A 95 -8.38 -5.02 -10.22
N HIS A 96 -9.03 -3.88 -10.46
CA HIS A 96 -9.66 -3.59 -11.75
C HIS A 96 -8.61 -3.49 -12.86
N ARG A 97 -7.47 -2.84 -12.62
CA ARG A 97 -6.38 -2.73 -13.60
C ARG A 97 -5.71 -4.06 -13.92
N ILE A 98 -5.62 -5.00 -12.97
CA ILE A 98 -5.07 -6.35 -13.22
C ILE A 98 -5.78 -7.04 -14.38
N GLU A 99 -7.07 -6.80 -14.60
CA GLU A 99 -7.82 -7.41 -15.71
C GLU A 99 -7.22 -7.04 -17.07
N ASN A 100 -6.65 -5.86 -17.17
CA ASN A 100 -6.11 -5.28 -18.38
C ASN A 100 -4.57 -5.41 -18.50
N LEU A 101 -3.90 -5.93 -17.48
CA LEU A 101 -2.47 -6.20 -17.54
C LEU A 101 -2.18 -7.39 -18.47
N PRO A 102 -1.02 -7.40 -19.18
CA PRO A 102 -0.61 -8.53 -19.99
C PRO A 102 -0.46 -9.77 -19.13
N SER A 103 -0.90 -10.91 -19.66
CA SER A 103 -0.63 -12.21 -19.05
C SER A 103 0.86 -12.51 -19.16
N GLN A 104 1.45 -13.11 -18.13
CA GLN A 104 2.85 -13.55 -18.17
C GLN A 104 3.07 -14.46 -19.39
N THR A 105 3.79 -13.98 -20.37
CA THR A 105 4.41 -14.82 -21.38
C THR A 105 5.74 -15.31 -20.81
N PHE A 106 5.84 -16.64 -20.62
CA PHE A 106 6.99 -17.30 -20.02
C PHE A 106 8.22 -17.31 -20.97
N THR A 107 8.83 -16.18 -21.25
CA THR A 107 10.16 -16.14 -21.83
C THR A 107 11.19 -15.79 -20.75
N THR A 108 12.19 -16.65 -20.61
CA THR A 108 13.14 -16.64 -19.48
C THR A 108 14.10 -15.44 -19.53
N TYR A 109 14.19 -14.74 -20.62
CA TYR A 109 15.14 -13.64 -20.84
C TYR A 109 14.58 -12.26 -20.48
N GLU A 110 13.32 -11.96 -20.83
CA GLU A 110 12.68 -10.66 -20.55
C GLU A 110 12.30 -10.45 -19.07
N ARG A 111 12.42 -11.48 -18.23
CA ARG A 111 12.09 -11.42 -16.79
C ARG A 111 12.99 -10.54 -15.95
N ARG A 112 14.15 -10.14 -16.45
CA ARG A 112 15.12 -9.33 -15.67
C ARG A 112 14.87 -7.82 -15.81
N THR A 113 14.13 -7.42 -16.82
CA THR A 113 13.97 -6.02 -17.19
C THR A 113 12.65 -5.39 -16.77
N ASN A 114 11.59 -6.17 -16.56
CA ASN A 114 10.26 -5.64 -16.22
C ASN A 114 9.91 -5.80 -14.75
N SER A 115 9.32 -4.76 -14.17
CA SER A 115 8.76 -4.84 -12.82
C SER A 115 7.66 -5.90 -12.76
N PRO A 116 7.65 -6.79 -11.73
CA PRO A 116 6.56 -7.77 -11.54
C PRO A 116 5.19 -7.11 -11.34
N TYR A 117 5.17 -5.81 -11.10
CA TYR A 117 3.94 -5.03 -10.92
C TYR A 117 3.34 -4.51 -12.24
N CYS A 118 4.04 -4.66 -13.37
CA CYS A 118 3.54 -4.36 -14.71
C CYS A 118 2.80 -5.51 -15.39
N GLU A 119 2.83 -6.68 -14.82
CA GLU A 119 2.21 -7.89 -15.38
C GLU A 119 1.12 -8.44 -14.46
N LYS A 120 0.27 -9.33 -15.00
CA LYS A 120 -0.75 -10.04 -14.22
C LYS A 120 -0.11 -11.11 -13.33
N THR A 121 0.46 -10.67 -12.23
CA THR A 121 1.23 -11.50 -11.30
C THR A 121 0.51 -11.67 -9.97
N PHE A 122 0.99 -12.64 -9.18
CA PHE A 122 0.56 -12.82 -7.80
C PHE A 122 0.89 -11.58 -6.95
N GLU A 123 2.05 -10.94 -7.18
CA GLU A 123 2.52 -9.78 -6.42
C GLU A 123 1.57 -8.59 -6.53
N VAL A 124 1.05 -8.32 -7.73
CA VAL A 124 0.06 -7.23 -7.93
C VAL A 124 -1.23 -7.53 -7.18
N GLY A 125 -1.70 -8.78 -7.26
CA GLY A 125 -2.87 -9.22 -6.49
C GLY A 125 -2.65 -9.13 -5.00
N PHE A 126 -1.50 -9.58 -4.51
CA PHE A 126 -1.13 -9.53 -3.10
C PHE A 126 -1.02 -8.08 -2.60
N TYR A 127 -0.39 -7.18 -3.37
CA TYR A 127 -0.35 -5.76 -3.05
C TYR A 127 -1.77 -5.18 -2.92
N ALA A 128 -2.62 -5.39 -3.92
CA ALA A 128 -3.99 -4.87 -3.91
C ALA A 128 -4.83 -5.38 -2.73
N ILE A 129 -4.73 -6.68 -2.41
CA ILE A 129 -5.41 -7.27 -1.26
C ILE A 129 -4.85 -6.71 0.05
N SER A 130 -3.51 -6.56 0.18
CA SER A 130 -2.92 -5.97 1.39
C SER A 130 -3.41 -4.54 1.62
N VAL A 131 -3.58 -3.74 0.57
CA VAL A 131 -4.16 -2.39 0.65
C VAL A 131 -5.61 -2.43 1.14
N ILE A 132 -6.44 -3.33 0.60
CA ILE A 132 -7.82 -3.53 1.08
C ILE A 132 -7.82 -3.91 2.57
N MET A 133 -6.92 -4.80 2.98
CA MET A 133 -6.81 -5.22 4.38
C MET A 133 -6.37 -4.08 5.31
N VAL A 134 -5.50 -3.15 4.85
CA VAL A 134 -5.17 -1.93 5.61
C VAL A 134 -6.41 -1.08 5.86
N GLY A 135 -7.17 -0.76 4.81
CA GLY A 135 -8.37 0.06 4.94
C GLY A 135 -9.44 -0.58 5.82
N MET A 136 -9.68 -1.89 5.63
CA MET A 136 -10.65 -2.64 6.44
C MET A 136 -10.18 -2.84 7.87
N GLY A 137 -8.89 -3.12 8.10
CA GLY A 137 -8.29 -3.22 9.42
C GLY A 137 -8.46 -1.93 10.22
N SER A 138 -8.18 -0.80 9.58
CA SER A 138 -8.37 0.52 10.18
C SER A 138 -9.84 0.83 10.46
N PHE A 139 -10.75 0.47 9.53
CA PHE A 139 -12.20 0.55 9.76
C PHE A 139 -12.62 -0.24 11.01
N TYR A 140 -12.16 -1.49 11.15
CA TYR A 140 -12.42 -2.32 12.33
C TYR A 140 -11.86 -1.70 13.61
N ALA A 141 -10.62 -1.19 13.56
CA ALA A 141 -9.95 -0.62 14.71
C ALA A 141 -10.67 0.61 15.27
N HIS A 142 -11.12 1.52 14.39
CA HIS A 142 -11.87 2.72 14.77
C HIS A 142 -13.34 2.44 15.02
N GLY A 143 -13.93 1.52 14.27
CA GLY A 143 -15.33 1.16 14.42
C GLY A 143 -15.62 0.43 15.73
N SER A 144 -14.81 -0.57 16.11
CA SER A 144 -15.06 -1.41 17.28
C SER A 144 -14.30 -1.00 18.53
N MET A 145 -13.11 -0.36 18.37
CA MET A 145 -12.17 -0.06 19.47
C MET A 145 -11.70 -1.30 20.25
N MET A 146 -11.77 -2.49 19.65
CA MET A 146 -11.33 -3.75 20.28
C MET A 146 -9.81 -3.95 20.12
N VAL A 147 -9.21 -4.70 21.04
CA VAL A 147 -7.77 -5.07 20.98
C VAL A 147 -7.46 -5.88 19.73
N PHE A 148 -8.29 -6.86 19.40
CA PHE A 148 -8.18 -7.67 18.18
C PHE A 148 -8.16 -6.79 16.91
N SER A 149 -9.12 -5.86 16.80
CA SER A 149 -9.21 -4.97 15.64
C SER A 149 -7.99 -4.08 15.51
N ALA A 150 -7.40 -3.68 16.63
CA ALA A 150 -6.16 -2.93 16.64
C ALA A 150 -4.94 -3.76 16.18
N HIS A 151 -4.90 -5.07 16.52
CA HIS A 151 -3.88 -5.96 15.97
C HIS A 151 -4.08 -6.18 14.48
N PHE A 152 -5.31 -6.36 14.03
CA PHE A 152 -5.64 -6.49 12.62
C PHE A 152 -5.14 -5.29 11.80
N ASP A 153 -5.48 -4.07 12.21
CA ASP A 153 -5.02 -2.82 11.60
C ASP A 153 -3.48 -2.76 11.51
N ARG A 154 -2.80 -3.00 12.62
CA ARG A 154 -1.34 -2.93 12.69
C ARG A 154 -0.65 -3.97 11.81
N ILE A 155 -1.12 -5.21 11.83
CA ILE A 155 -0.56 -6.29 11.02
C ILE A 155 -0.77 -5.98 9.54
N ALA A 156 -1.97 -5.53 9.14
CA ALA A 156 -2.26 -5.18 7.76
C ALA A 156 -1.32 -4.07 7.26
N MET A 157 -1.11 -3.02 8.06
CA MET A 157 -0.17 -1.94 7.72
C MET A 157 1.28 -2.42 7.64
N ALA A 158 1.71 -3.31 8.56
CA ALA A 158 3.07 -3.87 8.52
C ALA A 158 3.30 -4.74 7.30
N VAL A 159 2.35 -5.60 6.94
CA VAL A 159 2.41 -6.42 5.73
C VAL A 159 2.50 -5.55 4.49
N TRP A 160 1.66 -4.51 4.40
CA TRP A 160 1.69 -3.61 3.25
C TRP A 160 3.03 -2.89 3.09
N ILE A 161 3.60 -2.29 4.16
CA ILE A 161 4.86 -1.53 4.06
C ILE A 161 6.07 -2.41 3.72
N LEU A 162 6.03 -3.70 4.07
CA LEU A 162 7.10 -4.64 3.73
C LEU A 162 7.16 -4.95 2.23
N ILE A 163 6.07 -4.81 1.48
CA ILE A 163 6.06 -5.07 0.04
C ILE A 163 7.00 -4.10 -0.70
N PRO A 164 6.84 -2.76 -0.63
CA PRO A 164 7.76 -1.85 -1.30
C PRO A 164 9.19 -1.90 -0.74
N ILE A 165 9.38 -2.17 0.56
CA ILE A 165 10.71 -2.34 1.15
C ILE A 165 11.44 -3.54 0.53
N THR A 166 10.79 -4.70 0.47
CA THR A 166 11.40 -5.89 -0.11
C THR A 166 11.58 -5.77 -1.61
N TYR A 167 10.72 -5.02 -2.29
CA TYR A 167 10.91 -4.66 -3.70
C TYR A 167 12.13 -3.77 -3.90
N ALA A 168 12.32 -2.73 -3.08
CA ALA A 168 13.52 -1.90 -3.10
C ALA A 168 14.79 -2.72 -2.81
N LEU A 169 14.72 -3.66 -1.86
CA LEU A 169 15.82 -4.57 -1.52
C LEU A 169 16.24 -5.41 -2.74
N VAL A 170 15.29 -6.05 -3.42
CA VAL A 170 15.64 -6.91 -4.56
C VAL A 170 16.18 -6.10 -5.74
N ARG A 171 15.73 -4.86 -5.94
CA ARG A 171 16.32 -3.93 -6.93
C ARG A 171 17.72 -3.51 -6.52
N ALA A 172 17.93 -3.11 -5.26
CA ALA A 172 19.22 -2.67 -4.75
C ALA A 172 20.32 -3.75 -4.89
N PHE A 173 19.95 -5.03 -4.78
CA PHE A 173 20.90 -6.14 -4.80
C PHE A 173 20.74 -7.08 -6.01
N SER A 174 19.94 -6.67 -7.01
CA SER A 174 19.69 -7.45 -8.25
C SER A 174 19.22 -8.89 -7.98
N LEU A 175 18.39 -9.07 -6.94
CA LEU A 175 17.84 -10.36 -6.56
C LEU A 175 16.63 -10.72 -7.44
N GLY A 176 16.39 -12.01 -7.63
CA GLY A 176 15.27 -12.49 -8.44
C GLY A 176 13.92 -12.37 -7.70
N ARG A 177 12.83 -12.49 -8.47
CA ARG A 177 11.43 -12.43 -8.01
C ARG A 177 11.14 -13.40 -6.84
N LEU A 178 11.68 -14.63 -6.87
CA LEU A 178 11.48 -15.58 -5.80
C LEU A 178 12.01 -15.06 -4.45
N HIS A 179 13.16 -14.39 -4.46
CA HIS A 179 13.72 -13.78 -3.25
C HIS A 179 12.78 -12.69 -2.70
N HIS A 180 12.19 -11.86 -3.58
CA HIS A 180 11.19 -10.87 -3.17
C HIS A 180 10.03 -11.54 -2.42
N LEU A 181 9.41 -12.56 -2.99
CA LEU A 181 8.29 -13.28 -2.38
C LEU A 181 8.68 -13.93 -1.04
N MET A 182 9.83 -14.62 -1.00
CA MET A 182 10.29 -15.31 0.22
C MET A 182 10.61 -14.32 1.34
N ILE A 183 11.33 -13.24 1.05
CA ILE A 183 11.71 -12.23 2.04
C ILE A 183 10.45 -11.50 2.53
N CYS A 184 9.55 -11.10 1.63
CA CYS A 184 8.31 -10.44 1.98
C CYS A 184 7.42 -11.32 2.87
N ALA A 185 7.23 -12.59 2.50
CA ALA A 185 6.45 -13.53 3.29
C ALA A 185 7.05 -13.77 4.68
N SER A 186 8.37 -14.04 4.75
CA SER A 186 9.06 -14.28 6.02
C SER A 186 9.01 -13.06 6.95
N ALA A 187 9.29 -11.86 6.40
CA ALA A 187 9.23 -10.62 7.16
C ALA A 187 7.80 -10.32 7.65
N SER A 188 6.79 -10.59 6.83
CA SER A 188 5.37 -10.40 7.21
C SER A 188 4.97 -11.32 8.36
N VAL A 189 5.38 -12.58 8.33
CA VAL A 189 5.12 -13.54 9.42
C VAL A 189 5.83 -13.12 10.71
N ILE A 190 7.10 -12.72 10.64
CA ILE A 190 7.87 -12.25 11.78
C ILE A 190 7.24 -10.99 12.39
N CYS A 191 6.87 -10.01 11.55
CA CYS A 191 6.21 -8.80 12.02
C CYS A 191 4.85 -9.09 12.66
N ALA A 192 4.02 -9.93 12.04
CA ALA A 192 2.72 -10.31 12.60
C ALA A 192 2.88 -11.00 13.96
N TRP A 193 3.81 -11.95 14.06
CA TRP A 193 4.13 -12.64 15.31
C TRP A 193 4.59 -11.67 16.39
N SER A 194 5.53 -10.77 16.05
CA SER A 194 6.06 -9.78 17.00
C SER A 194 4.98 -8.84 17.51
N MET A 195 4.05 -8.44 16.64
CA MET A 195 2.93 -7.55 17.04
C MET A 195 1.89 -8.21 17.93
N ILE A 196 1.74 -9.54 17.86
CA ILE A 196 0.84 -10.30 18.72
C ILE A 196 1.48 -10.58 20.08
N THR A 197 2.80 -10.88 20.09
CA THR A 197 3.50 -11.36 21.30
C THR A 197 4.15 -10.25 22.11
N ILE A 198 4.53 -9.13 21.48
CA ILE A 198 5.23 -8.04 22.15
C ILE A 198 4.29 -6.84 22.32
N ASP A 199 3.57 -6.81 23.45
CA ASP A 199 2.60 -5.75 23.79
C ASP A 199 3.17 -4.32 23.75
N LYS A 200 4.49 -4.17 23.82
CA LYS A 200 5.19 -2.88 23.88
C LYS A 200 5.55 -2.29 22.53
N PHE A 201 5.55 -3.08 21.46
CA PHE A 201 5.82 -2.56 20.12
C PHE A 201 4.58 -1.85 19.55
N GLY A 202 4.61 -0.53 19.58
CA GLY A 202 3.65 0.29 18.84
C GLY A 202 3.93 0.27 17.33
N VAL A 203 2.88 0.37 16.49
CA VAL A 203 3.05 0.52 15.02
C VAL A 203 3.87 1.75 14.66
N VAL A 204 3.75 2.80 15.46
CA VAL A 204 4.51 4.05 15.25
C VAL A 204 6.00 3.78 15.32
N ASP A 205 6.43 2.96 16.30
CA ASP A 205 7.85 2.60 16.47
C ASP A 205 8.37 1.79 15.28
N LEU A 206 7.53 0.91 14.73
CA LEU A 206 7.90 0.11 13.56
C LEU A 206 8.10 0.98 12.31
N TYR A 207 7.26 1.97 12.07
CA TYR A 207 7.43 2.88 10.92
C TYR A 207 8.67 3.74 11.03
N PHE A 208 9.05 4.19 12.22
CA PHE A 208 10.31 4.92 12.43
C PHE A 208 11.54 4.09 12.08
N ILE A 209 11.44 2.76 12.08
CA ILE A 209 12.49 1.85 11.66
C ILE A 209 12.37 1.53 10.16
N LEU A 210 11.19 1.15 9.72
CA LEU A 210 10.98 0.62 8.37
C LEU A 210 11.09 1.69 7.27
N ILE A 211 10.62 2.91 7.52
CA ILE A 211 10.67 3.98 6.51
C ILE A 211 12.11 4.43 6.22
N PRO A 212 12.98 4.69 7.22
CA PRO A 212 14.40 4.96 6.95
C PRO A 212 15.09 3.81 6.21
N ILE A 213 14.81 2.55 6.55
CA ILE A 213 15.34 1.39 5.82
C ILE A 213 14.90 1.45 4.35
N TRP A 214 13.63 1.70 4.09
CA TRP A 214 13.12 1.82 2.73
C TRP A 214 13.81 2.94 1.96
N VAL A 215 13.92 4.14 2.54
CA VAL A 215 14.61 5.28 1.92
C VAL A 215 16.06 4.92 1.56
N VAL A 216 16.79 4.29 2.47
CA VAL A 216 18.18 3.84 2.20
C VAL A 216 18.23 2.83 1.06
N LEU A 217 17.32 1.86 1.03
CA LEU A 217 17.26 0.86 -0.04
C LEU A 217 16.89 1.47 -1.39
N GLU A 218 15.99 2.45 -1.43
CA GLU A 218 15.68 3.22 -2.65
C GLU A 218 16.88 4.00 -3.16
N ILE A 219 17.61 4.67 -2.27
CA ILE A 219 18.85 5.39 -2.63
C ILE A 219 19.87 4.40 -3.20
N ILE A 220 20.09 3.26 -2.55
CA ILE A 220 21.02 2.25 -3.05
C ILE A 220 20.57 1.73 -4.43
N ALA A 221 19.28 1.42 -4.59
CA ALA A 221 18.74 0.97 -5.86
C ALA A 221 18.92 2.01 -6.97
N TYR A 222 18.66 3.28 -6.68
CA TYR A 222 18.87 4.40 -7.58
C TYR A 222 20.33 4.51 -8.00
N LEU A 223 21.27 4.55 -7.04
CA LEU A 223 22.71 4.70 -7.31
C LEU A 223 23.31 3.53 -8.11
N ARG A 224 22.78 2.31 -7.91
CA ARG A 224 23.28 1.10 -8.58
C ARG A 224 22.72 0.91 -10.00
N ASN A 225 21.48 1.31 -10.21
CA ASN A 225 20.78 1.04 -11.47
C ASN A 225 20.76 2.25 -12.42
N GLY A 226 21.29 3.42 -12.00
CA GLY A 226 21.33 4.63 -12.81
C GLY A 226 19.95 5.15 -13.24
N ALA A 227 18.89 4.72 -12.57
CA ALA A 227 17.52 5.12 -12.92
C ALA A 227 17.34 6.64 -12.78
N GLY A 228 16.50 7.24 -13.63
CA GLY A 228 16.11 8.65 -13.51
C GLY A 228 15.31 8.91 -12.21
N ILE A 229 15.14 10.19 -11.86
CA ILE A 229 14.35 10.61 -10.71
C ILE A 229 12.90 10.18 -10.91
N ASP A 230 12.38 9.39 -9.98
CA ASP A 230 10.97 8.98 -9.96
C ASP A 230 10.13 9.98 -9.15
N TYR A 231 9.33 10.75 -9.85
CA TYR A 231 8.45 11.73 -9.21
C TYR A 231 7.37 11.11 -8.33
N ASN A 232 6.95 9.87 -8.59
CA ASN A 232 5.91 9.22 -7.78
C ASN A 232 6.37 8.97 -6.36
N ILE A 233 7.63 8.50 -6.17
CA ILE A 233 8.15 8.30 -4.81
C ILE A 233 8.38 9.63 -4.08
N ILE A 234 8.74 10.70 -4.82
CA ILE A 234 8.88 12.05 -4.24
C ILE A 234 7.52 12.57 -3.78
N ILE A 235 6.48 12.42 -4.62
CA ILE A 235 5.11 12.81 -4.26
C ILE A 235 4.63 11.99 -3.05
N ALA A 236 4.86 10.67 -3.04
CA ALA A 236 4.51 9.81 -1.91
C ALA A 236 5.20 10.26 -0.61
N ALA A 237 6.49 10.63 -0.68
CA ALA A 237 7.24 11.14 0.47
C ALA A 237 6.68 12.49 0.97
N GLY A 238 6.38 13.42 0.07
CA GLY A 238 5.75 14.70 0.42
C GLY A 238 4.38 14.52 1.07
N LEU A 239 3.54 13.65 0.50
CA LEU A 239 2.24 13.29 1.07
C LEU A 239 2.38 12.62 2.44
N PHE A 240 3.43 11.79 2.65
CA PHE A 240 3.68 11.17 3.94
C PHE A 240 4.02 12.19 5.02
N ILE A 241 4.82 13.22 4.70
CA ILE A 241 5.13 14.31 5.64
C ILE A 241 3.83 15.03 6.04
N LEU A 242 2.97 15.36 5.07
CA LEU A 242 1.67 16.01 5.34
C LEU A 242 0.75 15.10 6.16
N ALA A 243 0.68 13.82 5.82
CA ALA A 243 -0.12 12.84 6.53
C ALA A 243 0.36 12.68 7.97
N TYR A 244 1.67 12.57 8.20
CA TYR A 244 2.25 12.48 9.54
C TYR A 244 1.97 13.74 10.37
N GLY A 245 2.03 14.93 9.75
CA GLY A 245 1.61 16.19 10.37
C GLY A 245 0.14 16.16 10.80
N ALA A 246 -0.77 15.76 9.90
CA ALA A 246 -2.18 15.61 10.22
C ALA A 246 -2.41 14.62 11.38
N ARG A 247 -1.73 13.46 11.35
CA ARG A 247 -1.79 12.48 12.44
C ARG A 247 -1.35 13.06 13.78
N SER A 248 -0.28 13.87 13.78
CA SER A 248 0.27 14.49 14.99
C SER A 248 -0.70 15.49 15.60
N LEU A 249 -1.37 16.31 14.76
CA LEU A 249 -2.42 17.25 15.19
C LEU A 249 -3.71 16.54 15.65
N GLY A 250 -3.92 15.29 15.25
CA GLY A 250 -5.09 14.48 15.62
C GLY A 250 -4.98 13.77 16.96
N GLY A 251 -3.99 14.07 17.78
CA GLY A 251 -3.78 13.46 19.09
C GLY A 251 -4.79 13.92 20.13
N LYS A 252 -5.18 13.03 21.05
CA LYS A 252 -6.02 13.40 22.19
C LYS A 252 -5.25 14.37 23.12
N GLY A 253 -5.88 15.53 23.39
CA GLY A 253 -5.29 16.57 24.23
C GLY A 253 -4.47 17.60 23.46
N ASP A 254 -4.37 17.48 22.14
CA ASP A 254 -3.83 18.54 21.29
C ASP A 254 -4.76 19.76 21.28
N ALA A 255 -4.20 20.97 21.10
CA ALA A 255 -4.98 22.22 21.05
C ALA A 255 -5.98 22.26 19.90
N THR A 256 -5.74 21.50 18.83
CA THR A 256 -6.62 21.38 17.64
C THR A 256 -7.63 20.26 17.77
N CYS A 257 -7.65 19.54 18.90
CA CYS A 257 -8.55 18.42 19.10
C CYS A 257 -9.99 18.88 19.38
N LEU A 258 -10.89 18.57 18.45
CA LEU A 258 -12.34 18.78 18.55
C LEU A 258 -13.03 17.40 18.53
N PRO A 259 -13.26 16.74 19.67
CA PRO A 259 -13.69 15.34 19.74
C PRO A 259 -15.02 15.03 19.04
N GLU A 260 -15.95 15.98 19.01
CA GLU A 260 -17.28 15.82 18.42
C GLU A 260 -17.35 16.22 16.94
N SER A 261 -16.26 16.84 16.41
CA SER A 261 -16.21 17.30 15.02
C SER A 261 -16.28 16.13 14.05
N LEU A 262 -17.00 16.33 12.92
CA LEU A 262 -16.97 15.42 11.78
C LEU A 262 -15.61 15.48 11.06
N PHE A 263 -14.92 16.61 11.11
CA PHE A 263 -13.55 16.71 10.63
C PHE A 263 -12.60 16.25 11.73
N GLN A 264 -11.86 15.19 11.43
CA GLN A 264 -10.83 14.66 12.29
C GLN A 264 -9.49 14.67 11.55
N TRP A 265 -8.45 15.21 12.17
CA TRP A 265 -7.10 15.19 11.62
C TRP A 265 -6.60 13.78 11.33
N HIS A 266 -6.97 12.81 12.18
CA HIS A 266 -6.67 11.41 11.95
C HIS A 266 -7.44 10.83 10.76
N GLY A 267 -8.65 11.31 10.49
CA GLY A 267 -9.38 11.00 9.27
C GLY A 267 -8.68 11.53 8.01
N LEU A 268 -8.10 12.74 8.07
CA LEU A 268 -7.27 13.27 6.98
C LEU A 268 -6.03 12.42 6.75
N TRP A 269 -5.38 11.91 7.82
CA TRP A 269 -4.30 10.93 7.71
C TRP A 269 -4.70 9.74 6.84
N HIS A 270 -5.88 9.14 7.04
CA HIS A 270 -6.35 8.00 6.23
C HIS A 270 -6.48 8.35 4.74
N ILE A 271 -7.06 9.51 4.44
CA ILE A 271 -7.24 9.98 3.06
C ILE A 271 -5.88 10.18 2.38
N LEU A 272 -4.94 10.83 3.07
CA LEU A 272 -3.58 11.03 2.55
C LEU A 272 -2.85 9.69 2.36
N CYS A 273 -3.03 8.73 3.28
CA CYS A 273 -2.48 7.37 3.12
C CYS A 273 -3.00 6.66 1.86
N ALA A 274 -4.26 6.86 1.47
CA ALA A 274 -4.79 6.30 0.23
C ALA A 274 -4.02 6.82 -1.00
N PHE A 275 -3.70 8.12 -1.05
CA PHE A 275 -2.87 8.70 -2.11
C PHE A 275 -1.42 8.22 -2.05
N ILE A 276 -0.81 8.14 -0.86
CA ILE A 276 0.54 7.59 -0.68
C ILE A 276 0.62 6.18 -1.26
N ILE A 277 -0.31 5.31 -0.89
CA ILE A 277 -0.39 3.93 -1.38
C ILE A 277 -0.49 3.88 -2.90
N TRP A 278 -1.27 4.78 -3.49
CA TRP A 278 -1.42 4.89 -4.93
C TRP A 278 -0.11 5.28 -5.62
N PHE A 279 0.58 6.32 -5.13
CA PHE A 279 1.84 6.76 -5.72
C PHE A 279 2.98 5.76 -5.51
N VAL A 280 3.01 5.05 -4.37
CA VAL A 280 3.92 3.92 -4.15
C VAL A 280 3.69 2.80 -5.18
N TRP A 281 2.42 2.49 -5.48
CA TRP A 281 2.11 1.52 -6.52
C TRP A 281 2.57 1.99 -7.91
N LEU A 282 2.34 3.25 -8.27
CA LEU A 282 2.84 3.83 -9.52
C LEU A 282 4.38 3.72 -9.60
N HIS A 283 5.09 4.10 -8.53
CA HIS A 283 6.54 3.95 -8.44
C HIS A 283 7.00 2.49 -8.73
N MET A 284 6.33 1.51 -8.18
CA MET A 284 6.68 0.10 -8.43
C MET A 284 6.38 -0.36 -9.86
N THR A 285 5.50 0.32 -10.61
CA THR A 285 5.15 0.00 -11.99
C THR A 285 6.00 0.71 -13.03
N GLU A 286 6.69 1.81 -12.68
CA GLU A 286 7.44 2.66 -13.63
C GLU A 286 8.93 2.32 -13.77
N PHE A 287 9.43 1.34 -13.03
CA PHE A 287 10.87 1.02 -13.03
C PHE A 287 11.34 0.53 -14.41
N LYS A 288 12.26 1.29 -15.06
CA LYS A 288 13.02 0.88 -16.23
C LYS A 288 14.46 0.56 -15.82
N PRO A 289 15.03 -0.60 -16.16
CA PRO A 289 16.47 -0.82 -16.04
C PRO A 289 17.23 -0.01 -17.11
N HIS A 290 18.44 0.41 -16.78
CA HIS A 290 19.29 1.31 -17.56
C HIS A 290 19.74 0.78 -18.95
N SER A 291 19.60 -0.52 -19.24
CA SER A 291 20.17 -1.15 -20.42
C SER A 291 19.51 -0.80 -21.77
N GLU A 292 18.35 -0.13 -21.78
CA GLU A 292 17.68 0.22 -23.05
C GLU A 292 17.96 1.66 -23.52
N ALA A 293 18.49 2.52 -22.64
CA ALA A 293 18.78 3.91 -23.01
C ALA A 293 20.10 4.06 -23.79
N ASP A 294 21.04 3.12 -23.62
CA ASP A 294 22.36 3.20 -24.22
C ASP A 294 22.44 2.50 -25.60
N GLU A 295 21.57 1.49 -25.86
CA GLU A 295 21.55 0.83 -27.18
C GLU A 295 20.91 1.68 -28.28
N ASP A 296 19.94 2.55 -27.93
CA ASP A 296 19.31 3.45 -28.91
C ASP A 296 20.23 4.63 -29.31
N SER A 297 21.22 4.98 -28.47
CA SER A 297 22.17 6.07 -28.76
C SER A 297 23.38 5.63 -29.61
N GLU A 298 23.81 4.36 -29.51
CA GLU A 298 24.91 3.83 -30.31
C GLU A 298 24.51 3.50 -31.76
N SER A 299 23.22 3.18 -32.01
CA SER A 299 22.75 2.86 -33.36
C SER A 299 22.65 4.07 -34.28
N ASP A 300 22.59 5.29 -33.73
CA ASP A 300 22.50 6.51 -34.53
C ASP A 300 23.88 7.09 -34.88
N GLU A 301 24.96 6.71 -34.16
CA GLU A 301 26.34 7.16 -34.51
C GLU A 301 27.03 6.27 -35.58
N GLU A 302 26.57 5.03 -35.81
CA GLU A 302 27.13 4.19 -36.88
C GLU A 302 26.51 4.44 -38.26
N SER A 303 25.54 5.36 -38.40
CA SER A 303 24.84 5.66 -39.65
C SER A 303 25.25 7.01 -40.31
N GLU A 304 26.25 7.73 -39.79
CA GLU A 304 26.90 8.89 -40.43
C GLU A 304 28.29 8.54 -40.93
#